data_5911d1f45deac5a6734fbd3983f8cc2a
#
_entry.id   5911d1f45deac5a6734fbd3983f8cc2a
#
_cell.length_a   1.000
_cell.length_b   1.000
_cell.length_c   1.000
_cell.angle_alpha   90.00
_cell.angle_beta   90.00
_cell.angle_gamma   90.00
#
_symmetry.space_group_name_H-M   'P 1'
#
loop_
_entity.id
_entity.type
_entity.pdbx_description
1 polymer ?
#
loop_
_entity_poly.entity_id
_entity_poly.type
_entity_poly.pdbx_seq_one_letter_code
_entity_poly.pdbx_strand_id
1 'polypeptide(L)' 'MPQQEPWTVKRILEWTCGYLGRRGDEHPRHSAEWLLCDATGLSRVELYVNFDRPLAPEELDR' A
#
# COMPACT_ATOMS: atom_id res chain seq x y z
N MET A 1 -8.98 22.16 8.96
CA MET A 1 -8.26 21.61 7.91
C MET A 1 -7.74 20.22 8.25
N PRO A 2 -7.85 19.38 7.32
CA PRO A 2 -7.48 18.00 7.60
C PRO A 2 -5.99 17.86 7.81
N GLN A 3 -5.66 16.94 8.65
CA GLN A 3 -4.31 16.56 8.87
C GLN A 3 -3.76 15.89 7.67
N GLN A 4 -2.55 16.22 7.36
CA GLN A 4 -1.85 15.50 6.32
C GLN A 4 -1.17 14.32 6.96
N GLU A 5 -1.84 13.21 6.97
CA GLU A 5 -1.24 12.01 7.51
C GLU A 5 -0.23 11.46 6.52
N PRO A 6 0.89 10.97 7.01
CA PRO A 6 1.87 10.37 6.10
C PRO A 6 1.29 9.12 5.43
N TRP A 7 1.69 8.91 4.19
CA TRP A 7 1.30 7.71 3.47
C TRP A 7 2.16 6.55 3.94
N THR A 8 1.66 5.83 4.91
CA THR A 8 2.33 4.62 5.38
C THR A 8 1.96 3.46 4.48
N VAL A 9 2.70 2.35 4.60
CA VAL A 9 2.37 1.14 3.89
C VAL A 9 0.93 0.73 4.20
N LYS A 10 0.54 0.84 5.46
CA LYS A 10 -0.81 0.50 5.88
C LYS A 10 -1.86 1.31 5.13
N ARG A 11 -1.68 2.62 5.06
CA ARG A 11 -2.65 3.48 4.39
C ARG A 11 -2.77 3.17 2.90
N ILE A 12 -1.63 2.97 2.27
CA ILE A 12 -1.64 2.69 0.84
C ILE A 12 -2.25 1.33 0.57
N LEU A 13 -1.95 0.36 1.42
CA LEU A 13 -2.53 -0.97 1.27
C LEU A 13 -4.05 -0.91 1.39
N GLU A 14 -4.56 -0.18 2.39
CA GLU A 14 -5.99 -0.05 2.58
C GLU A 14 -6.64 0.69 1.41
N TRP A 15 -6.02 1.75 0.95
CA TRP A 15 -6.54 2.51 -0.16
C TRP A 15 -6.60 1.66 -1.43
N THR A 16 -5.50 0.97 -1.73
CA THR A 16 -5.41 0.14 -2.92
C THR A 16 -6.39 -1.02 -2.86
N CYS A 17 -6.50 -1.62 -1.69
CA CYS A 17 -7.45 -2.71 -1.48
C CYS A 17 -8.88 -2.25 -1.77
N GLY A 18 -9.25 -1.08 -1.26
CA GLY A 18 -10.57 -0.52 -1.52
C GLY A 18 -10.78 -0.20 -2.99
N TYR A 19 -9.77 0.35 -3.63
CA TYR A 19 -9.83 0.67 -5.05
C TYR A 19 -10.05 -0.58 -5.89
N LEU A 20 -9.25 -1.62 -5.65
CA LEU A 20 -9.35 -2.86 -6.41
C LEU A 20 -10.67 -3.56 -6.16
N GLY A 21 -11.14 -3.52 -4.91
CA GLY A 21 -12.42 -4.12 -4.58
C GLY A 21 -13.56 -3.48 -5.35
N ARG A 22 -13.53 -2.15 -5.47
CA ARG A 22 -14.56 -1.44 -6.23
C ARG A 22 -14.49 -1.74 -7.72
N ARG A 23 -13.34 -2.16 -8.19
CA ARG A 23 -13.18 -2.52 -9.59
C ARG A 23 -13.49 -3.98 -9.87
N GLY A 24 -13.93 -4.70 -8.85
CA GLY A 24 -14.38 -6.07 -9.04
C GLY A 24 -13.33 -7.14 -8.80
N ASP A 25 -12.21 -6.76 -8.20
CA ASP A 25 -11.19 -7.74 -7.86
C ASP A 25 -11.72 -8.65 -6.75
N GLU A 26 -11.64 -9.96 -6.96
CA GLU A 26 -12.13 -10.92 -5.99
C GLU A 26 -11.21 -11.07 -4.79
N HIS A 27 -9.94 -10.70 -4.96
CA HIS A 27 -8.96 -10.79 -3.89
C HIS A 27 -8.17 -9.48 -3.80
N PRO A 28 -8.84 -8.39 -3.49
CA PRO A 28 -8.22 -7.07 -3.58
C PRO A 28 -7.03 -6.90 -2.63
N ARG A 29 -7.12 -7.51 -1.45
CA ARG A 29 -6.01 -7.40 -0.51
C ARG A 29 -4.76 -8.09 -1.01
N HIS A 30 -4.94 -9.27 -1.57
CA HIS A 30 -3.82 -10.02 -2.12
C HIS A 30 -3.17 -9.26 -3.28
N SER A 31 -4.01 -8.74 -4.16
CA SER A 31 -3.52 -7.96 -5.30
C SER A 31 -2.81 -6.69 -4.84
N ALA A 32 -3.36 -6.02 -3.81
CA ALA A 32 -2.75 -4.81 -3.28
C ALA A 32 -1.39 -5.10 -2.67
N GLU A 33 -1.27 -6.20 -1.94
CA GLU A 33 0.01 -6.59 -1.37
C GLU A 33 1.04 -6.84 -2.46
N TRP A 34 0.62 -7.51 -3.50
CA TRP A 34 1.50 -7.83 -4.61
C TRP A 34 2.02 -6.56 -5.28
N LEU A 35 1.10 -5.64 -5.55
CA LEU A 35 1.46 -4.38 -6.17
C LEU A 35 2.44 -3.58 -5.30
N LEU A 36 2.19 -3.54 -4.00
CA LEU A 36 3.08 -2.83 -3.09
C LEU A 36 4.45 -3.47 -3.00
N CYS A 37 4.49 -4.79 -2.97
CA CYS A 37 5.78 -5.49 -2.96
C CYS A 37 6.58 -5.15 -4.21
N ASP A 38 5.92 -5.10 -5.36
CA ASP A 38 6.59 -4.77 -6.60
C ASP A 38 7.07 -3.31 -6.59
N ALA A 39 6.24 -2.41 -6.12
CA ALA A 39 6.55 -0.98 -6.15
C ALA A 39 7.65 -0.61 -5.15
N THR A 40 7.67 -1.25 -3.99
CA THR A 40 8.62 -0.91 -2.95
C THR A 40 9.86 -1.79 -2.96
N GLY A 41 9.80 -2.92 -3.64
CA GLY A 41 10.89 -3.87 -3.63
C GLY A 41 10.98 -4.71 -2.37
N LEU A 42 9.96 -4.66 -1.53
CA LEU A 42 9.94 -5.40 -0.27
C LEU A 42 9.24 -6.74 -0.47
N SER A 43 9.63 -7.72 0.34
CA SER A 43 8.87 -8.97 0.42
C SER A 43 7.62 -8.73 1.25
N ARG A 44 6.70 -9.72 1.26
CA ARG A 44 5.50 -9.58 2.07
C ARG A 44 5.82 -9.42 3.54
N VAL A 45 6.81 -10.18 4.02
CA VAL A 45 7.21 -10.05 5.42
C VAL A 45 7.75 -8.66 5.70
N GLU A 46 8.61 -8.18 4.81
CA GLU A 46 9.18 -6.84 4.98
C GLU A 46 8.11 -5.77 4.89
N LEU A 47 7.10 -5.98 4.07
CA LEU A 47 6.00 -5.05 3.95
C LEU A 47 5.31 -4.86 5.29
N TYR A 48 5.04 -5.96 6.00
CA TYR A 48 4.36 -5.87 7.29
C TYR A 48 5.28 -5.41 8.41
N VAL A 49 6.57 -5.69 8.31
CA VAL A 49 7.53 -5.15 9.27
C VAL A 49 7.56 -3.63 9.19
N ASN A 50 7.41 -3.09 7.99
CA ASN A 50 7.44 -1.64 7.78
C ASN A 50 6.05 -1.04 7.64
N PHE A 51 5.05 -1.72 8.16
CA PHE A 51 3.64 -1.39 7.92
C PHE A 51 3.28 0.03 8.33
N ASP A 52 3.83 0.48 9.45
CA ASP A 52 3.53 1.81 9.98
C ASP A 52 4.54 2.87 9.53
N ARG A 53 5.48 2.49 8.70
CA ARG A 53 6.52 3.39 8.28
C ARG A 53 6.06 4.21 7.07
N PRO A 54 6.28 5.52 7.08
CA PRO A 54 5.90 6.33 5.91
C PRO A 54 6.75 5.94 4.71
N LEU A 55 6.12 5.98 3.53
CA LEU A 55 6.83 5.73 2.29
C LEU A 55 7.53 6.99 1.83
N ALA A 56 8.70 6.82 1.23
CA ALA A 56 9.42 7.93 0.65
C ALA A 56 8.69 8.43 -0.60
N PRO A 57 8.85 9.73 -0.95
CA PRO A 57 8.17 10.26 -2.13
C PRO A 57 8.45 9.48 -3.41
N GLU A 58 9.67 9.00 -3.58
CA GLU A 58 10.01 8.26 -4.79
C GLU A 58 9.29 6.92 -4.83
N GLU A 59 8.95 6.36 -3.68
CA GLU A 59 8.17 5.12 -3.64
C GLU A 59 6.72 5.39 -4.01
N LEU A 60 6.20 6.54 -3.65
CA LEU A 60 4.83 6.91 -3.97
C LEU A 60 4.65 7.21 -5.45
N ASP A 61 5.71 7.61 -6.12
CA ASP A 61 5.65 7.95 -7.54
C ASP A 61 5.68 6.75 -8.46
N ARG A 62 5.83 5.55 -7.95
CA ARG A 62 5.97 4.36 -8.79
C ARG A 62 4.66 3.73 -9.21
#